data_1ab2091172634169f1b9a092534c4e41
#
_entry.id   1ab2091172634169f1b9a092534c4e41
#
_cell.length_a   1.000
_cell.length_b   1.000
_cell.length_c   1.000
_cell.angle_alpha   90.00
_cell.angle_beta   90.00
_cell.angle_gamma   90.00
#
_symmetry.space_group_name_H-M   'P 1'
#
loop_
_entity.id
_entity.type
_entity.pdbx_description
1 polymer ?
#
loop_
_entity_poly.entity_id
_entity_poly.type
_entity_poly.pdbx_seq_one_letter_code
_entity_poly.pdbx_strand_id
1 'polypeptide(L)'
;MTFSMLRSAVAIGICACLYTTSVDAQLDPLTVQIQPLAQSSLLLDIANAGDNLVAVGQRGNVLLYKNEQWQQVATPVITHLTKVFFFDDLNGWAVGHDATIIHTKDGGETWSVQMQSTKIEKPFMDIRFYSENDGIAVGAYGLFYRTADGGKTWTNEFHQELLFEEDIGYLNDLKAEDEALYLSERAALLPHFNRLIRLADSRLLLVGELGMVAVSDDNGQTFTKVDFGYEGSMFNAIQVADSIYVMGLRGNVFKSDLSLSDWQQVDLPVESSINGALVTQNNDLYLVGNAGIVLSIDDTKAEIITRRQGENIVAIAKDSKGQLWFAGSKGLFQLN
;
A
#
# COMPACT_ATOMS: atom_id res chain seq x y z
N MET A 1 -23.88 -14.80 100.25
CA MET A 1 -23.17 -15.93 99.56
C MET A 1 -23.87 -16.16 98.22
N THR A 2 -23.38 -15.61 97.15
CA THR A 2 -23.91 -15.89 95.80
C THR A 2 -22.76 -15.85 94.83
N PHE A 3 -22.52 -16.99 94.29
CA PHE A 3 -21.43 -17.22 93.22
C PHE A 3 -21.95 -16.73 91.86
N SER A 4 -21.19 -15.85 91.28
CA SER A 4 -21.42 -15.39 89.92
C SER A 4 -20.50 -16.21 89.00
N MET A 5 -21.05 -16.98 88.04
CA MET A 5 -20.32 -17.70 87.01
C MET A 5 -20.14 -16.75 85.82
N LEU A 6 -18.86 -16.53 85.49
CA LEU A 6 -18.43 -15.80 84.28
C LEU A 6 -18.38 -16.82 83.08
N ARG A 7 -19.21 -16.57 82.09
CA ARG A 7 -19.15 -17.33 80.81
C ARG A 7 -18.24 -16.58 79.81
N SER A 8 -17.10 -17.15 79.53
CA SER A 8 -16.20 -16.68 78.45
C SER A 8 -16.76 -17.14 77.08
N ALA A 9 -17.11 -16.18 76.23
CA ALA A 9 -17.40 -16.48 74.83
C ALA A 9 -16.12 -16.40 74.00
N VAL A 10 -15.79 -17.54 73.39
CA VAL A 10 -14.70 -17.60 72.38
C VAL A 10 -15.29 -17.21 71.05
N ALA A 11 -14.84 -16.08 70.49
CA ALA A 11 -15.13 -15.65 69.12
C ALA A 11 -14.13 -16.28 68.17
N ILE A 12 -14.59 -17.20 67.33
CA ILE A 12 -13.81 -17.77 66.22
C ILE A 12 -13.95 -16.79 65.06
N GLY A 13 -12.87 -16.02 64.81
CA GLY A 13 -12.75 -15.17 63.64
C GLY A 13 -12.43 -16.02 62.40
N ILE A 14 -13.37 -16.14 61.45
CA ILE A 14 -13.15 -16.73 60.15
C ILE A 14 -12.48 -15.62 59.31
N CYS A 15 -11.16 -15.80 59.10
CA CYS A 15 -10.40 -14.96 58.15
C CYS A 15 -10.65 -15.47 56.72
N ALA A 16 -11.59 -14.86 55.99
CA ALA A 16 -11.78 -15.15 54.58
C ALA A 16 -10.65 -14.48 53.77
N CYS A 17 -9.66 -15.29 53.37
CA CYS A 17 -8.68 -14.84 52.38
C CYS A 17 -9.36 -14.72 51.02
N LEU A 18 -9.66 -13.49 50.61
CA LEU A 18 -10.03 -13.16 49.23
C LEU A 18 -8.78 -13.30 48.38
N TYR A 19 -8.65 -14.41 47.69
CA TYR A 19 -7.69 -14.54 46.59
C TYR A 19 -8.23 -13.68 45.43
N THR A 20 -7.71 -12.49 45.24
CA THR A 20 -7.85 -11.73 44.00
C THR A 20 -6.95 -12.39 42.98
N THR A 21 -7.52 -13.23 42.12
CA THR A 21 -6.83 -13.63 40.88
C THR A 21 -6.79 -12.38 40.02
N SER A 22 -5.62 -11.74 39.95
CA SER A 22 -5.32 -10.81 38.86
C SER A 22 -5.34 -11.62 37.57
N VAL A 23 -6.41 -11.46 36.79
CA VAL A 23 -6.38 -11.86 35.37
C VAL A 23 -5.45 -10.85 34.73
N ASP A 24 -4.19 -11.18 34.58
CA ASP A 24 -3.32 -10.53 33.60
C ASP A 24 -4.00 -10.77 32.26
N ALA A 25 -4.66 -9.76 31.74
CA ALA A 25 -5.06 -9.72 30.35
C ALA A 25 -3.77 -9.62 29.53
N GLN A 26 -3.20 -10.78 29.25
CA GLN A 26 -2.15 -10.91 28.25
C GLN A 26 -2.82 -10.43 26.97
N LEU A 27 -2.51 -9.20 26.54
CA LEU A 27 -2.91 -8.70 25.23
C LEU A 27 -2.28 -9.64 24.23
N ASP A 28 -3.08 -10.53 23.65
CA ASP A 28 -2.66 -11.31 22.50
C ASP A 28 -2.08 -10.35 21.47
N PRO A 29 -0.99 -10.71 20.79
CA PRO A 29 -0.46 -9.88 19.72
C PRO A 29 -1.62 -9.52 18.80
N LEU A 30 -1.73 -8.22 18.44
CA LEU A 30 -2.83 -7.66 17.66
C LEU A 30 -2.94 -8.41 16.32
N THR A 31 -3.70 -9.48 16.31
CA THR A 31 -4.01 -10.27 15.10
C THR A 31 -5.39 -9.88 14.60
N VAL A 32 -5.52 -9.80 13.28
CA VAL A 32 -6.82 -9.54 12.66
C VAL A 32 -7.77 -10.71 12.93
N GLN A 33 -8.94 -10.39 13.48
CA GLN A 33 -10.00 -11.36 13.65
C GLN A 33 -10.75 -11.58 12.35
N ILE A 34 -11.10 -12.84 12.06
CA ILE A 34 -11.92 -13.19 10.91
C ILE A 34 -13.31 -12.57 11.03
N GLN A 35 -13.72 -11.80 10.03
CA GLN A 35 -14.96 -11.06 9.99
C GLN A 35 -15.89 -11.57 8.89
N PRO A 36 -17.19 -11.74 9.15
CA PRO A 36 -18.15 -12.24 8.15
C PRO A 36 -18.26 -11.35 6.91
N LEU A 37 -18.00 -10.04 7.05
CA LEU A 37 -18.13 -9.04 5.99
C LEU A 37 -16.78 -8.57 5.44
N ALA A 38 -15.71 -9.33 5.67
CA ALA A 38 -14.36 -8.95 5.22
C ALA A 38 -14.29 -8.64 3.72
N GLN A 39 -15.01 -9.44 2.89
CA GLN A 39 -15.04 -9.26 1.42
C GLN A 39 -15.79 -7.99 0.98
N SER A 40 -16.69 -7.46 1.81
CA SER A 40 -17.48 -6.24 1.54
C SER A 40 -16.90 -5.00 2.22
N SER A 41 -15.76 -5.13 2.87
CA SER A 41 -15.06 -4.01 3.51
C SER A 41 -14.18 -3.25 2.50
N LEU A 42 -13.73 -2.05 2.88
CA LEU A 42 -12.80 -1.28 2.04
C LEU A 42 -11.54 -2.10 1.75
N LEU A 43 -11.29 -2.35 0.47
CA LEU A 43 -10.08 -2.93 -0.06
C LEU A 43 -9.33 -1.90 -0.90
N LEU A 44 -8.01 -1.88 -0.79
CA LEU A 44 -7.15 -0.84 -1.35
C LEU A 44 -6.26 -1.36 -2.48
N ASP A 45 -6.01 -2.67 -2.53
CA ASP A 45 -5.27 -3.29 -3.63
C ASP A 45 -5.61 -4.77 -3.81
N ILE A 46 -5.27 -5.31 -4.98
CA ILE A 46 -5.38 -6.72 -5.35
C ILE A 46 -4.23 -7.10 -6.30
N ALA A 47 -3.59 -8.24 -6.05
CA ALA A 47 -2.48 -8.74 -6.86
C ALA A 47 -2.58 -10.25 -7.08
N ASN A 48 -1.91 -10.73 -8.13
CA ASN A 48 -1.75 -12.15 -8.40
C ASN A 48 -0.63 -12.75 -7.54
N ALA A 49 -0.88 -13.93 -6.98
CA ALA A 49 0.06 -14.83 -6.33
C ALA A 49 0.02 -16.17 -7.08
N GLY A 50 0.70 -16.24 -8.23
CA GLY A 50 0.51 -17.32 -9.20
C GLY A 50 -0.92 -17.37 -9.72
N ASP A 51 -1.58 -18.53 -9.58
CA ASP A 51 -2.99 -18.75 -9.96
C ASP A 51 -3.97 -18.15 -8.94
N ASN A 52 -3.51 -17.76 -7.75
CA ASN A 52 -4.32 -17.18 -6.70
C ASN A 52 -4.35 -15.63 -6.82
N LEU A 53 -5.30 -15.01 -6.11
CA LEU A 53 -5.32 -13.55 -5.90
C LEU A 53 -5.24 -13.23 -4.42
N VAL A 54 -4.56 -12.14 -4.09
CA VAL A 54 -4.53 -11.58 -2.74
C VAL A 54 -5.03 -10.15 -2.79
N ALA A 55 -6.02 -9.81 -1.96
CA ALA A 55 -6.51 -8.46 -1.80
C ALA A 55 -6.25 -7.97 -0.37
N VAL A 56 -5.89 -6.68 -0.25
CA VAL A 56 -5.56 -6.05 1.03
C VAL A 56 -6.38 -4.80 1.26
N GLY A 57 -6.58 -4.40 2.52
CA GLY A 57 -7.36 -3.20 2.81
C GLY A 57 -7.36 -2.75 4.26
N GLN A 58 -8.50 -2.20 4.66
CA GLN A 58 -8.64 -1.58 5.98
C GLN A 58 -8.39 -2.56 7.14
N ARG A 59 -7.82 -2.06 8.24
CA ARG A 59 -7.64 -2.78 9.51
C ARG A 59 -6.89 -4.10 9.37
N GLY A 60 -5.86 -4.14 8.51
CA GLY A 60 -5.06 -5.34 8.27
C GLY A 60 -5.79 -6.46 7.51
N ASN A 61 -6.95 -6.15 6.90
CA ASN A 61 -7.72 -7.14 6.15
C ASN A 61 -6.91 -7.65 4.96
N VAL A 62 -6.71 -8.96 4.92
CA VAL A 62 -6.12 -9.70 3.79
C VAL A 62 -7.09 -10.80 3.39
N LEU A 63 -7.41 -10.85 2.11
CA LEU A 63 -8.26 -11.87 1.49
C LEU A 63 -7.43 -12.65 0.47
N LEU A 64 -7.51 -13.97 0.55
CA LEU A 64 -6.89 -14.90 -0.40
C LEU A 64 -7.98 -15.57 -1.24
N TYR A 65 -7.87 -15.47 -2.57
CA TYR A 65 -8.66 -16.23 -3.54
C TYR A 65 -7.92 -17.48 -3.94
N LYS A 66 -8.46 -18.61 -3.53
CA LYS A 66 -7.91 -19.94 -3.80
C LYS A 66 -9.05 -20.93 -4.00
N ASN A 67 -8.93 -21.85 -4.97
CA ASN A 67 -9.98 -22.82 -5.29
C ASN A 67 -11.35 -22.15 -5.55
N GLU A 68 -11.35 -21.04 -6.28
CA GLU A 68 -12.55 -20.26 -6.65
C GLU A 68 -13.32 -19.65 -5.47
N GLN A 69 -12.69 -19.48 -4.33
CA GLN A 69 -13.30 -18.90 -3.13
C GLN A 69 -12.37 -17.89 -2.46
N TRP A 70 -12.97 -16.78 -2.00
CA TRP A 70 -12.29 -15.81 -1.16
C TRP A 70 -12.34 -16.23 0.31
N GLN A 71 -11.22 -16.17 0.97
CA GLN A 71 -11.10 -16.45 2.40
C GLN A 71 -10.30 -15.32 3.05
N GLN A 72 -10.75 -14.85 4.21
CA GLN A 72 -9.95 -13.93 5.01
C GLN A 72 -8.81 -14.68 5.68
N VAL A 73 -7.62 -14.10 5.63
CA VAL A 73 -6.40 -14.61 6.27
C VAL A 73 -6.12 -13.80 7.52
N ALA A 74 -5.74 -14.47 8.60
CA ALA A 74 -5.27 -13.81 9.81
C ALA A 74 -3.92 -13.13 9.56
N THR A 75 -3.81 -11.86 9.94
CA THR A 75 -2.58 -11.06 9.79
C THR A 75 -2.09 -10.54 11.13
N PRO A 76 -0.77 -10.33 11.29
CA PRO A 76 -0.20 -9.87 12.56
C PRO A 76 -0.32 -8.35 12.77
N VAL A 77 -1.13 -7.64 11.97
CA VAL A 77 -1.29 -6.18 12.02
C VAL A 77 -2.74 -5.78 11.86
N ILE A 78 -3.14 -4.68 12.50
CA ILE A 78 -4.49 -4.10 12.42
C ILE A 78 -4.51 -2.75 11.71
N THR A 79 -3.41 -2.33 11.16
CA THR A 79 -3.29 -1.08 10.39
C THR A 79 -3.84 -1.25 8.97
N HIS A 80 -4.12 -0.14 8.29
CA HIS A 80 -4.58 -0.21 6.89
C HIS A 80 -3.43 -0.63 5.99
N LEU A 81 -3.66 -1.64 5.14
CA LEU A 81 -2.74 -2.08 4.11
C LEU A 81 -3.15 -1.42 2.78
N THR A 82 -2.24 -0.66 2.20
CA THR A 82 -2.48 0.19 1.01
C THR A 82 -2.13 -0.50 -0.29
N LYS A 83 -1.14 -1.42 -0.24
CA LYS A 83 -0.61 -2.09 -1.44
C LYS A 83 -0.18 -3.52 -1.13
N VAL A 84 -0.33 -4.41 -2.13
CA VAL A 84 0.21 -5.77 -2.11
C VAL A 84 0.98 -6.03 -3.41
N PHE A 85 2.12 -6.68 -3.28
CA PHE A 85 3.01 -7.04 -4.40
C PHE A 85 3.52 -8.46 -4.21
N PHE A 86 3.54 -9.24 -5.28
CA PHE A 86 4.19 -10.55 -5.34
C PHE A 86 5.36 -10.52 -6.31
N PHE A 87 6.52 -10.99 -5.84
CA PHE A 87 7.71 -11.16 -6.66
C PHE A 87 7.63 -12.45 -7.48
N ASP A 88 7.09 -13.49 -6.85
CA ASP A 88 6.77 -14.79 -7.46
C ASP A 88 5.46 -15.34 -6.85
N ASP A 89 5.11 -16.59 -7.15
CA ASP A 89 3.85 -17.21 -6.71
C ASP A 89 3.74 -17.33 -5.18
N LEU A 90 4.88 -17.36 -4.47
CA LEU A 90 4.94 -17.61 -3.02
C LEU A 90 5.37 -16.40 -2.21
N ASN A 91 6.33 -15.62 -2.74
CA ASN A 91 6.94 -14.51 -2.03
C ASN A 91 6.22 -13.20 -2.35
N GLY A 92 5.58 -12.63 -1.34
CA GLY A 92 4.82 -11.38 -1.49
C GLY A 92 4.91 -10.48 -0.26
N TRP A 93 4.70 -9.19 -0.47
CA TRP A 93 4.72 -8.15 0.56
C TRP A 93 3.44 -7.33 0.51
N ALA A 94 2.96 -6.92 1.68
CA ALA A 94 1.93 -5.90 1.77
C ALA A 94 2.42 -4.77 2.67
N VAL A 95 2.08 -3.54 2.28
CA VAL A 95 2.53 -2.32 2.96
C VAL A 95 1.35 -1.43 3.32
N GLY A 96 1.56 -0.51 4.27
CA GLY A 96 0.47 0.38 4.66
C GLY A 96 0.84 1.43 5.70
N HIS A 97 -0.17 1.82 6.48
CA HIS A 97 -0.04 2.81 7.53
C HIS A 97 0.95 2.40 8.62
N ASP A 98 1.41 3.35 9.41
CA ASP A 98 2.40 3.15 10.48
C ASP A 98 3.72 2.55 9.95
N ALA A 99 4.12 2.93 8.72
CA ALA A 99 5.27 2.38 8.02
C ALA A 99 5.31 0.83 8.10
N THR A 100 4.15 0.20 7.93
CA THR A 100 4.00 -1.25 8.03
C THR A 100 4.46 -1.94 6.76
N ILE A 101 5.25 -3.02 6.91
CA ILE A 101 5.59 -3.99 5.87
C ILE A 101 5.38 -5.38 6.46
N ILE A 102 4.54 -6.17 5.84
CA ILE A 102 4.35 -7.59 6.14
C ILE A 102 4.73 -8.44 4.94
N HIS A 103 5.20 -9.65 5.19
CA HIS A 103 5.73 -10.57 4.19
C HIS A 103 5.10 -11.95 4.29
N THR A 104 4.82 -12.56 3.16
CA THR A 104 4.41 -13.96 2.99
C THR A 104 5.45 -14.75 2.20
N LYS A 105 5.55 -16.05 2.47
CA LYS A 105 6.39 -17.03 1.73
C LYS A 105 5.60 -18.22 1.22
N ASP A 106 4.29 -18.15 1.30
CA ASP A 106 3.36 -19.24 0.99
C ASP A 106 2.16 -18.78 0.15
N GLY A 107 2.36 -17.71 -0.65
CA GLY A 107 1.33 -17.21 -1.55
C GLY A 107 0.19 -16.49 -0.84
N GLY A 108 0.44 -15.94 0.34
CA GLY A 108 -0.54 -15.17 1.11
C GLY A 108 -1.32 -15.97 2.14
N GLU A 109 -0.98 -17.24 2.39
CA GLU A 109 -1.64 -18.05 3.42
C GLU A 109 -1.26 -17.61 4.84
N THR A 110 0.01 -17.22 5.05
CA THR A 110 0.48 -16.66 6.32
C THR A 110 1.35 -15.42 6.10
N TRP A 111 1.36 -14.54 7.10
CA TRP A 111 2.06 -13.25 7.04
C TRP A 111 2.87 -12.99 8.31
N SER A 112 4.04 -12.39 8.15
CA SER A 112 4.92 -11.97 9.23
C SER A 112 5.31 -10.49 9.08
N VAL A 113 5.47 -9.78 10.21
CA VAL A 113 5.92 -8.38 10.20
C VAL A 113 7.41 -8.32 9.89
N GLN A 114 7.79 -7.50 8.91
CA GLN A 114 9.18 -7.12 8.64
C GLN A 114 9.49 -5.72 9.17
N MET A 115 8.54 -4.81 9.10
CA MET A 115 8.64 -3.46 9.62
C MET A 115 7.29 -2.96 10.11
N GLN A 116 7.29 -2.23 11.22
CA GLN A 116 6.15 -1.43 11.69
C GLN A 116 6.66 -0.36 12.64
N SER A 117 6.16 0.87 12.51
CA SER A 117 6.57 1.97 13.37
C SER A 117 5.46 2.98 13.57
N THR A 118 4.85 2.97 14.75
CA THR A 118 3.87 3.99 15.16
C THR A 118 4.48 5.38 15.37
N LYS A 119 5.81 5.51 15.33
CA LYS A 119 6.50 6.81 15.37
C LYS A 119 6.59 7.45 13.98
N ILE A 120 6.54 6.64 12.93
CA ILE A 120 6.49 7.08 11.54
C ILE A 120 5.03 7.10 11.15
N GLU A 121 4.34 8.22 11.40
CA GLU A 121 2.91 8.39 11.13
C GLU A 121 2.61 8.55 9.62
N LYS A 122 3.40 7.88 8.77
CA LYS A 122 3.31 7.94 7.32
C LYS A 122 3.01 6.56 6.75
N PRO A 123 2.06 6.44 5.82
CA PRO A 123 1.84 5.20 5.10
C PRO A 123 2.90 4.98 4.01
N PHE A 124 3.31 3.74 3.82
CA PHE A 124 3.78 3.31 2.51
C PHE A 124 2.60 3.24 1.53
N MET A 125 2.86 3.62 0.28
CA MET A 125 1.89 3.64 -0.82
C MET A 125 2.17 2.56 -1.85
N ASP A 126 3.43 2.15 -2.01
CA ASP A 126 3.84 1.09 -2.93
C ASP A 126 5.08 0.35 -2.41
N ILE A 127 5.26 -0.87 -2.89
CA ILE A 127 6.43 -1.70 -2.64
C ILE A 127 6.79 -2.48 -3.91
N ARG A 128 8.08 -2.56 -4.21
CA ARG A 128 8.59 -3.30 -5.37
C ARG A 128 9.87 -4.04 -5.02
N PHE A 129 9.89 -5.34 -5.27
CA PHE A 129 11.12 -6.13 -5.30
C PHE A 129 11.54 -6.37 -6.75
N TYR A 130 12.83 -6.28 -7.01
CA TYR A 130 13.44 -6.54 -8.32
C TYR A 130 14.43 -7.70 -8.29
N SER A 131 14.68 -8.25 -7.11
CA SER A 131 15.29 -9.57 -6.83
C SER A 131 14.68 -10.15 -5.56
N GLU A 132 15.04 -11.38 -5.19
CA GLU A 132 14.62 -11.98 -3.91
C GLU A 132 15.10 -11.17 -2.68
N ASN A 133 16.22 -10.45 -2.81
CA ASN A 133 16.83 -9.72 -1.72
C ASN A 133 16.61 -8.21 -1.80
N ASP A 134 16.48 -7.66 -3.02
CA ASP A 134 16.51 -6.22 -3.24
C ASP A 134 15.11 -5.68 -3.48
N GLY A 135 14.68 -4.77 -2.62
CA GLY A 135 13.37 -4.16 -2.67
C GLY A 135 13.34 -2.72 -2.18
N ILE A 136 12.31 -2.00 -2.61
CA ILE A 136 12.06 -0.60 -2.27
C ILE A 136 10.60 -0.46 -1.85
N ALA A 137 10.34 0.24 -0.75
CA ALA A 137 9.02 0.69 -0.32
C ALA A 137 8.97 2.22 -0.33
N VAL A 138 7.94 2.80 -0.96
CA VAL A 138 7.76 4.25 -1.10
C VAL A 138 6.42 4.70 -0.53
N GLY A 139 6.30 5.99 -0.16
CA GLY A 139 5.07 6.44 0.44
C GLY A 139 4.95 7.96 0.64
N ALA A 140 4.14 8.32 1.63
CA ALA A 140 3.77 9.70 1.90
C ALA A 140 4.98 10.57 2.30
N TYR A 141 4.99 11.81 1.79
CA TYR A 141 6.02 12.81 2.08
C TYR A 141 7.44 12.28 1.82
N GLY A 142 7.64 11.67 0.66
CA GLY A 142 8.94 11.14 0.25
C GLY A 142 9.45 9.96 1.09
N LEU A 143 8.55 9.26 1.81
CA LEU A 143 8.94 8.07 2.56
C LEU A 143 9.56 7.06 1.59
N PHE A 144 10.81 6.67 1.86
CA PHE A 144 11.56 5.75 1.01
C PHE A 144 12.43 4.84 1.87
N TYR A 145 12.23 3.56 1.72
CA TYR A 145 13.00 2.53 2.42
C TYR A 145 13.50 1.48 1.45
N ARG A 146 14.73 1.05 1.64
CA ARG A 146 15.39 0.01 0.85
C ARG A 146 15.75 -1.18 1.71
N THR A 147 15.65 -2.36 1.13
CA THR A 147 16.25 -3.60 1.64
C THR A 147 17.19 -4.21 0.61
N ALA A 148 18.23 -4.90 1.09
CA ALA A 148 19.16 -5.72 0.29
C ALA A 148 19.29 -7.15 0.86
N ASP A 149 18.37 -7.55 1.74
CA ASP A 149 18.41 -8.84 2.45
C ASP A 149 17.03 -9.54 2.52
N GLY A 150 16.13 -9.21 1.59
CA GLY A 150 14.79 -9.77 1.50
C GLY A 150 13.85 -9.21 2.57
N GLY A 151 14.11 -7.99 3.05
CA GLY A 151 13.29 -7.32 4.05
C GLY A 151 13.59 -7.71 5.50
N LYS A 152 14.73 -8.36 5.77
CA LYS A 152 15.18 -8.59 7.16
C LYS A 152 15.59 -7.26 7.82
N THR A 153 16.15 -6.35 7.02
CA THR A 153 16.44 -4.98 7.42
C THR A 153 15.94 -4.00 6.38
N TRP A 154 15.45 -2.84 6.84
CA TRP A 154 14.97 -1.75 6.00
C TRP A 154 15.68 -0.46 6.39
N THR A 155 16.32 0.18 5.42
CA THR A 155 17.08 1.43 5.60
C THR A 155 16.33 2.59 4.97
N ASN A 156 16.13 3.67 5.74
CA ASN A 156 15.54 4.91 5.23
C ASN A 156 16.52 5.64 4.32
N GLU A 157 16.05 6.09 3.16
CA GLU A 157 16.79 6.93 2.22
C GLU A 157 16.06 8.26 2.02
N PHE A 158 16.81 9.30 1.68
CA PHE A 158 16.27 10.61 1.34
C PHE A 158 16.80 11.04 -0.02
N HIS A 159 15.89 11.19 -0.97
CA HIS A 159 16.18 11.54 -2.36
C HIS A 159 16.11 13.06 -2.56
N GLN A 160 17.14 13.77 -2.14
CA GLN A 160 17.21 15.24 -2.22
C GLN A 160 17.08 15.75 -3.66
N GLU A 161 17.52 14.98 -4.63
CA GLU A 161 17.43 15.29 -6.06
C GLU A 161 15.99 15.38 -6.59
N LEU A 162 15.02 14.87 -5.82
CA LEU A 162 13.59 14.95 -6.14
C LEU A 162 12.90 16.20 -5.56
N LEU A 163 13.59 16.98 -4.73
CA LEU A 163 13.08 18.27 -4.23
C LEU A 163 12.98 19.32 -5.36
N PHE A 164 12.18 20.35 -5.14
CA PHE A 164 12.26 21.57 -5.94
C PHE A 164 13.58 22.30 -5.66
N GLU A 165 14.09 23.07 -6.63
CA GLU A 165 15.41 23.71 -6.49
C GLU A 165 15.48 24.68 -5.30
N GLU A 166 14.40 25.44 -5.05
CA GLU A 166 14.29 26.33 -3.91
C GLU A 166 14.40 25.62 -2.56
N ASP A 167 13.81 24.41 -2.45
CA ASP A 167 13.85 23.60 -1.23
C ASP A 167 15.24 23.01 -0.96
N ILE A 168 15.99 22.71 -2.02
CA ILE A 168 17.38 22.24 -1.89
C ILE A 168 18.25 23.30 -1.24
N GLY A 169 18.15 24.55 -1.70
CA GLY A 169 18.87 25.68 -1.14
C GLY A 169 18.51 25.88 0.33
N TYR A 170 17.21 25.95 0.63
CA TYR A 170 16.69 26.09 1.99
C TYR A 170 17.21 24.99 2.94
N LEU A 171 17.11 23.74 2.54
CA LEU A 171 17.57 22.61 3.38
C LEU A 171 19.09 22.61 3.61
N ASN A 172 19.88 23.05 2.60
CA ASN A 172 21.32 23.13 2.75
C ASN A 172 21.73 24.19 3.77
N ASP A 173 21.07 25.35 3.75
CA ASP A 173 21.30 26.43 4.72
C ASP A 173 20.89 25.95 6.13
N LEU A 174 19.71 25.34 6.24
CA LEU A 174 19.17 24.84 7.50
C LEU A 174 20.07 23.76 8.13
N LYS A 175 20.60 22.86 7.30
CA LYS A 175 21.51 21.79 7.78
C LYS A 175 22.79 22.34 8.42
N ALA A 176 23.25 23.52 7.96
CA ALA A 176 24.41 24.18 8.50
C ALA A 176 24.13 24.91 9.83
N GLU A 177 22.88 25.36 10.05
CA GLU A 177 22.48 26.19 11.17
C GLU A 177 21.78 25.40 12.29
N ASP A 178 20.85 24.49 11.96
CA ASP A 178 20.04 23.74 12.92
C ASP A 178 19.70 22.34 12.38
N GLU A 179 20.45 21.34 12.83
CA GLU A 179 20.28 19.94 12.41
C GLU A 179 18.91 19.38 12.80
N ALA A 180 18.35 19.77 13.96
CA ALA A 180 17.06 19.24 14.41
C ALA A 180 15.92 19.77 13.54
N LEU A 181 15.95 21.05 13.21
CA LEU A 181 15.01 21.68 12.30
C LEU A 181 15.17 21.13 10.88
N TYR A 182 16.41 20.97 10.39
CA TYR A 182 16.67 20.31 9.10
C TYR A 182 16.02 18.93 9.00
N LEU A 183 16.17 18.07 10.02
CA LEU A 183 15.58 16.73 10.02
C LEU A 183 14.04 16.76 10.03
N SER A 184 13.46 17.75 10.72
CA SER A 184 12.01 17.97 10.77
C SER A 184 11.46 18.42 9.41
N GLU A 185 12.06 19.46 8.82
CA GLU A 185 11.63 20.06 7.55
C GLU A 185 11.81 19.08 6.39
N ARG A 186 12.98 18.48 6.26
CA ARG A 186 13.26 17.48 5.23
C ARG A 186 12.25 16.32 5.22
N ALA A 187 11.68 16.00 6.39
CA ALA A 187 10.70 14.93 6.50
C ALA A 187 9.34 15.26 5.86
N ALA A 188 9.07 16.52 5.47
CA ALA A 188 7.78 16.95 4.95
C ALA A 188 7.83 17.59 3.54
N LEU A 189 9.01 17.91 3.03
CA LEU A 189 9.16 18.69 1.79
C LEU A 189 8.94 17.88 0.52
N LEU A 190 9.28 16.58 0.50
CA LEU A 190 9.03 15.76 -0.67
C LEU A 190 7.54 15.48 -0.84
N PRO A 191 7.02 15.43 -2.07
CA PRO A 191 5.64 15.02 -2.34
C PRO A 191 5.42 13.55 -2.00
N HIS A 192 4.15 13.13 -2.01
CA HIS A 192 3.83 11.71 -1.87
C HIS A 192 4.33 10.92 -3.08
N PHE A 193 5.04 9.82 -2.84
CA PHE A 193 5.42 8.84 -3.83
C PHE A 193 4.34 7.78 -3.91
N ASN A 194 3.49 7.85 -4.94
CA ASN A 194 2.29 7.04 -5.01
C ASN A 194 2.53 5.66 -5.65
N ARG A 195 3.46 5.58 -6.60
CA ARG A 195 3.71 4.34 -7.35
C ARG A 195 5.16 4.25 -7.80
N LEU A 196 5.73 3.04 -7.69
CA LEU A 196 7.04 2.68 -8.22
C LEU A 196 6.89 1.44 -9.10
N ILE A 197 7.20 1.54 -10.39
CA ILE A 197 7.19 0.39 -11.31
C ILE A 197 8.57 0.11 -11.88
N ARG A 198 8.81 -1.15 -12.22
CA ARG A 198 9.98 -1.55 -13.00
C ARG A 198 9.58 -1.67 -14.47
N LEU A 199 10.29 -0.96 -15.34
CA LEU A 199 10.11 -1.01 -16.77
C LEU A 199 10.80 -2.26 -17.35
N ALA A 200 10.42 -2.66 -18.57
CA ALA A 200 10.96 -3.83 -19.23
C ALA A 200 12.49 -3.72 -19.49
N ASP A 201 13.00 -2.50 -19.63
CA ASP A 201 14.43 -2.20 -19.76
C ASP A 201 15.18 -2.13 -18.41
N SER A 202 14.53 -2.53 -17.32
CA SER A 202 15.02 -2.57 -15.94
C SER A 202 15.09 -1.23 -15.20
N ARG A 203 14.80 -0.09 -15.84
CA ARG A 203 14.66 1.19 -15.15
C ARG A 203 13.51 1.16 -14.17
N LEU A 204 13.59 1.99 -13.14
CA LEU A 204 12.48 2.27 -12.23
C LEU A 204 11.82 3.59 -12.60
N LEU A 205 10.49 3.60 -12.65
CA LEU A 205 9.69 4.80 -12.84
C LEU A 205 8.91 5.07 -11.55
N LEU A 206 9.11 6.24 -10.96
CA LEU A 206 8.42 6.76 -9.79
C LEU A 206 7.41 7.81 -10.22
N VAL A 207 6.17 7.72 -9.75
CA VAL A 207 5.15 8.75 -9.93
C VAL A 207 4.51 9.13 -8.61
N GLY A 208 4.06 10.38 -8.50
CA GLY A 208 3.55 10.92 -7.26
C GLY A 208 2.72 12.18 -7.40
N GLU A 209 2.65 12.95 -6.32
CA GLU A 209 1.96 14.23 -6.29
C GLU A 209 2.79 15.34 -6.92
N LEU A 210 2.13 16.50 -7.17
CA LEU A 210 2.76 17.71 -7.70
C LEU A 210 3.53 17.46 -9.02
N GLY A 211 2.96 16.63 -9.90
CA GLY A 211 3.60 16.30 -11.18
C GLY A 211 4.86 15.45 -11.07
N MET A 212 5.10 14.85 -9.91
CA MET A 212 6.29 14.01 -9.72
C MET A 212 6.27 12.82 -10.67
N VAL A 213 7.16 12.85 -11.65
CA VAL A 213 7.54 11.72 -12.49
C VAL A 213 9.07 11.71 -12.53
N ALA A 214 9.67 10.59 -12.14
CA ALA A 214 11.12 10.47 -12.09
C ALA A 214 11.56 9.05 -12.49
N VAL A 215 12.73 8.95 -13.10
CA VAL A 215 13.29 7.67 -13.59
C VAL A 215 14.65 7.41 -12.94
N SER A 216 14.92 6.15 -12.66
CA SER A 216 16.21 5.68 -12.15
C SER A 216 16.77 4.57 -13.06
N ASP A 217 18.05 4.70 -13.41
CA ASP A 217 18.81 3.70 -14.18
C ASP A 217 19.69 2.80 -13.28
N ASP A 218 19.74 3.08 -11.98
CA ASP A 218 20.66 2.48 -11.01
C ASP A 218 19.93 1.72 -9.87
N ASN A 219 18.75 1.15 -10.17
CA ASN A 219 17.89 0.46 -9.21
C ASN A 219 17.44 1.37 -8.05
N GLY A 220 17.15 2.63 -8.33
CA GLY A 220 16.60 3.58 -7.37
C GLY A 220 17.63 4.16 -6.40
N GLN A 221 18.94 4.07 -6.66
CA GLN A 221 19.95 4.77 -5.86
C GLN A 221 19.90 6.27 -6.10
N THR A 222 19.64 6.67 -7.34
CA THR A 222 19.35 8.06 -7.72
C THR A 222 18.18 8.11 -8.69
N PHE A 223 17.48 9.25 -8.70
CA PHE A 223 16.39 9.52 -9.63
C PHE A 223 16.62 10.82 -10.39
N THR A 224 16.26 10.82 -11.66
CA THR A 224 16.21 12.00 -12.52
C THR A 224 14.75 12.38 -12.75
N LYS A 225 14.36 13.62 -12.41
CA LYS A 225 13.01 14.12 -12.71
C LYS A 225 12.81 14.18 -14.21
N VAL A 226 11.63 13.76 -14.65
CA VAL A 226 11.18 13.82 -16.03
C VAL A 226 10.41 15.12 -16.22
N ASP A 227 10.66 15.84 -17.31
CA ASP A 227 9.82 16.99 -17.71
C ASP A 227 8.47 16.46 -18.19
N PHE A 228 7.51 16.46 -17.27
CA PHE A 228 6.21 15.83 -17.50
C PHE A 228 5.15 16.83 -17.99
N GLY A 229 5.37 18.13 -17.75
CA GLY A 229 4.48 19.21 -18.22
C GLY A 229 3.09 19.26 -17.55
N TYR A 230 2.85 18.50 -16.47
CA TYR A 230 1.60 18.48 -15.72
C TYR A 230 1.88 18.43 -14.20
N GLU A 231 1.25 19.34 -13.45
CA GLU A 231 1.52 19.52 -12.01
C GLU A 231 0.53 18.77 -11.09
N GLY A 232 -0.41 18.01 -11.63
CA GLY A 232 -1.38 17.26 -10.83
C GLY A 232 -0.83 15.94 -10.33
N SER A 233 -1.55 15.32 -9.37
CA SER A 233 -1.16 14.05 -8.78
C SER A 233 -1.38 12.87 -9.73
N MET A 234 -0.35 12.05 -9.90
CA MET A 234 -0.40 10.74 -10.55
C MET A 234 -0.47 9.64 -9.51
N PHE A 235 -1.45 8.74 -9.64
CA PHE A 235 -1.72 7.66 -8.67
C PHE A 235 -1.18 6.31 -9.11
N ASN A 236 -1.03 6.12 -10.42
CA ASN A 236 -0.54 4.85 -10.96
C ASN A 236 0.25 5.05 -12.25
N ALA A 237 1.08 4.07 -12.55
CA ALA A 237 1.81 3.95 -13.80
C ALA A 237 1.81 2.50 -14.26
N ILE A 238 1.80 2.27 -15.58
CA ILE A 238 1.86 0.94 -16.16
C ILE A 238 2.54 0.99 -17.53
N GLN A 239 3.28 -0.06 -17.84
CA GLN A 239 3.84 -0.26 -19.18
C GLN A 239 2.95 -1.19 -20.00
N VAL A 240 2.66 -0.80 -21.25
CA VAL A 240 1.94 -1.60 -22.24
C VAL A 240 2.83 -1.66 -23.49
N ALA A 241 3.42 -2.81 -23.77
CA ALA A 241 4.44 -2.97 -24.81
C ALA A 241 5.53 -1.89 -24.68
N ASP A 242 5.71 -1.05 -25.71
CA ASP A 242 6.71 0.04 -25.74
C ASP A 242 6.14 1.39 -25.25
N SER A 243 4.94 1.40 -24.67
CA SER A 243 4.31 2.61 -24.18
C SER A 243 4.21 2.60 -22.66
N ILE A 244 4.40 3.76 -22.05
CA ILE A 244 4.19 4.03 -20.63
C ILE A 244 2.94 4.86 -20.47
N TYR A 245 2.05 4.43 -19.59
CA TYR A 245 0.88 5.21 -19.19
C TYR A 245 1.02 5.62 -17.74
N VAL A 246 0.77 6.90 -17.45
CA VAL A 246 0.61 7.45 -16.09
C VAL A 246 -0.79 7.99 -15.94
N MET A 247 -1.40 7.80 -14.79
CA MET A 247 -2.80 8.15 -14.57
C MET A 247 -3.03 8.65 -13.15
N GLY A 248 -3.99 9.57 -13.01
CA GLY A 248 -4.22 10.18 -11.71
C GLY A 248 -5.48 11.01 -11.60
N LEU A 249 -5.31 12.18 -11.02
CA LEU A 249 -6.38 13.08 -10.60
C LEU A 249 -7.23 13.55 -11.78
N ARG A 250 -8.56 13.61 -11.60
CA ARG A 250 -9.53 14.19 -12.54
C ARG A 250 -9.52 13.61 -13.96
N GLY A 251 -9.27 12.30 -14.08
CA GLY A 251 -9.26 11.62 -15.38
C GLY A 251 -8.03 11.92 -16.23
N ASN A 252 -7.00 12.56 -15.67
CA ASN A 252 -5.79 12.81 -16.43
C ASN A 252 -5.00 11.50 -16.59
N VAL A 253 -4.81 11.12 -17.83
CA VAL A 253 -3.98 9.99 -18.27
C VAL A 253 -3.04 10.50 -19.35
N PHE A 254 -1.78 10.16 -19.24
CA PHE A 254 -0.76 10.51 -20.21
C PHE A 254 -0.04 9.27 -20.71
N LYS A 255 0.34 9.28 -21.96
CA LYS A 255 1.10 8.23 -22.65
C LYS A 255 2.42 8.78 -23.13
N SER A 256 3.49 8.01 -22.97
CA SER A 256 4.79 8.27 -23.57
C SER A 256 5.36 6.96 -24.11
N ASP A 257 6.40 7.04 -24.93
CA ASP A 257 7.24 5.89 -25.23
C ASP A 257 8.27 5.64 -24.11
N LEU A 258 9.17 4.68 -24.31
CA LEU A 258 10.22 4.35 -23.34
C LEU A 258 11.27 5.45 -23.15
N SER A 259 11.31 6.49 -24.02
CA SER A 259 12.22 7.63 -23.83
C SER A 259 11.78 8.56 -22.70
N LEU A 260 10.47 8.55 -22.35
CA LEU A 260 9.84 9.41 -21.35
C LEU A 260 10.00 10.92 -21.64
N SER A 261 10.30 11.29 -22.88
CA SER A 261 10.60 12.68 -23.27
C SER A 261 9.42 13.41 -23.90
N ASP A 262 8.44 12.67 -24.42
CA ASP A 262 7.23 13.24 -25.03
C ASP A 262 5.99 12.59 -24.41
N TRP A 263 5.16 13.40 -23.74
CA TRP A 263 3.98 12.96 -23.05
C TRP A 263 2.72 13.51 -23.74
N GLN A 264 1.88 12.59 -24.18
CA GLN A 264 0.62 12.92 -24.83
C GLN A 264 -0.54 12.60 -23.91
N GLN A 265 -1.44 13.56 -23.72
CA GLN A 265 -2.67 13.32 -22.95
C GLN A 265 -3.59 12.38 -23.73
N VAL A 266 -4.12 11.37 -23.02
CA VAL A 266 -5.13 10.45 -23.54
C VAL A 266 -6.49 11.00 -23.17
N ASP A 267 -7.34 11.26 -24.16
CA ASP A 267 -8.68 11.77 -23.95
C ASP A 267 -9.58 10.69 -23.37
N LEU A 268 -10.05 10.90 -22.14
CA LEU A 268 -11.03 10.02 -21.49
C LEU A 268 -12.43 10.62 -21.53
N PRO A 269 -13.47 9.77 -21.67
CA PRO A 269 -14.88 10.22 -21.62
C PRO A 269 -15.37 10.50 -20.19
N VAL A 270 -14.45 10.74 -19.24
CA VAL A 270 -14.71 10.94 -17.80
C VAL A 270 -13.71 11.91 -17.20
N GLU A 271 -14.16 12.61 -16.13
CA GLU A 271 -13.30 13.46 -15.28
C GLU A 271 -13.03 12.82 -13.90
N SER A 272 -13.42 11.56 -13.72
CA SER A 272 -13.17 10.83 -12.48
C SER A 272 -11.71 10.44 -12.38
N SER A 273 -11.13 10.57 -11.17
CA SER A 273 -9.75 10.14 -10.94
C SER A 273 -9.57 8.65 -11.25
N ILE A 274 -8.46 8.32 -11.90
CA ILE A 274 -8.08 6.96 -12.26
C ILE A 274 -7.07 6.46 -11.24
N ASN A 275 -7.41 5.36 -10.57
CA ASN A 275 -6.65 4.83 -9.42
C ASN A 275 -5.83 3.59 -9.78
N GLY A 276 -6.35 2.72 -10.63
CA GLY A 276 -5.77 1.42 -10.95
C GLY A 276 -5.78 1.12 -12.43
N ALA A 277 -4.87 0.24 -12.84
CA ALA A 277 -4.77 -0.24 -14.20
C ALA A 277 -4.37 -1.72 -14.25
N LEU A 278 -4.78 -2.39 -15.32
CA LEU A 278 -4.41 -3.76 -15.65
C LEU A 278 -4.10 -3.86 -17.14
N VAL A 279 -2.98 -4.49 -17.47
CA VAL A 279 -2.66 -4.92 -18.83
C VAL A 279 -2.86 -6.41 -18.94
N THR A 280 -3.57 -6.85 -19.96
CA THR A 280 -3.74 -8.28 -20.28
C THR A 280 -2.57 -8.80 -21.13
N GLN A 281 -2.51 -10.10 -21.30
CA GLN A 281 -1.53 -10.74 -22.19
C GLN A 281 -1.65 -10.30 -23.67
N ASN A 282 -2.82 -9.79 -24.07
CA ASN A 282 -3.08 -9.28 -25.41
C ASN A 282 -2.77 -7.76 -25.54
N ASN A 283 -2.19 -7.16 -24.50
CA ASN A 283 -1.96 -5.71 -24.36
C ASN A 283 -3.25 -4.87 -24.24
N ASP A 284 -4.41 -5.49 -23.91
CA ASP A 284 -5.59 -4.70 -23.59
C ASP A 284 -5.36 -3.95 -22.28
N LEU A 285 -5.58 -2.65 -22.27
CA LEU A 285 -5.43 -1.81 -21.09
C LEU A 285 -6.79 -1.50 -20.47
N TYR A 286 -6.96 -1.89 -19.22
CA TYR A 286 -8.13 -1.54 -18.41
C TYR A 286 -7.72 -0.51 -17.35
N LEU A 287 -8.57 0.51 -17.18
CA LEU A 287 -8.43 1.53 -16.15
C LEU A 287 -9.63 1.50 -15.21
N VAL A 288 -9.38 1.72 -13.93
CA VAL A 288 -10.42 1.79 -12.90
C VAL A 288 -10.26 3.05 -12.05
N GLY A 289 -11.39 3.59 -11.55
CA GLY A 289 -11.31 4.84 -10.83
C GLY A 289 -12.52 5.16 -9.97
N ASN A 290 -12.53 6.42 -9.54
CA ASN A 290 -13.61 6.97 -8.74
C ASN A 290 -14.94 6.96 -9.48
N ALA A 291 -16.04 7.06 -8.72
CA ALA A 291 -17.40 6.93 -9.22
C ALA A 291 -17.69 5.60 -9.92
N GLY A 292 -16.94 4.53 -9.55
CA GLY A 292 -17.12 3.16 -10.02
C GLY A 292 -16.81 2.96 -11.51
N ILE A 293 -15.95 3.80 -12.08
CA ILE A 293 -15.63 3.74 -13.51
C ILE A 293 -14.71 2.59 -13.83
N VAL A 294 -15.01 1.87 -14.92
CA VAL A 294 -14.13 0.90 -15.58
C VAL A 294 -14.07 1.27 -17.06
N LEU A 295 -12.88 1.48 -17.56
CA LEU A 295 -12.60 1.83 -18.95
C LEU A 295 -11.72 0.76 -19.60
N SER A 296 -11.85 0.59 -20.91
CA SER A 296 -10.82 -0.02 -21.75
C SER A 296 -10.18 1.04 -22.62
N ILE A 297 -8.89 0.89 -22.89
CA ILE A 297 -8.17 1.71 -23.85
C ILE A 297 -7.67 0.80 -24.97
N ASP A 298 -8.06 1.12 -26.19
CA ASP A 298 -7.57 0.54 -27.41
C ASP A 298 -6.83 1.63 -28.18
N ASP A 299 -5.51 1.52 -28.20
CA ASP A 299 -4.55 2.41 -28.83
C ASP A 299 -4.75 3.91 -28.50
N THR A 300 -5.80 4.53 -29.01
CA THR A 300 -6.08 5.96 -28.83
C THR A 300 -7.48 6.24 -28.32
N LYS A 301 -8.33 5.23 -28.18
CA LYS A 301 -9.74 5.41 -27.82
C LYS A 301 -10.05 4.76 -26.47
N ALA A 302 -10.57 5.58 -25.56
CA ALA A 302 -11.07 5.10 -24.27
C ALA A 302 -12.58 4.85 -24.37
N GLU A 303 -13.03 3.66 -23.95
CA GLU A 303 -14.44 3.30 -23.88
C GLU A 303 -14.85 2.94 -22.44
N ILE A 304 -16.05 3.39 -22.03
CA ILE A 304 -16.62 3.01 -20.74
C ILE A 304 -17.18 1.61 -20.85
N ILE A 305 -16.60 0.65 -20.12
CA ILE A 305 -17.14 -0.71 -20.01
C ILE A 305 -18.31 -0.73 -19.04
N THR A 306 -18.15 -0.10 -17.88
CA THR A 306 -19.20 -0.03 -16.86
C THR A 306 -18.97 1.13 -15.90
N ARG A 307 -20.04 1.48 -15.16
CA ARG A 307 -20.01 2.46 -14.08
C ARG A 307 -20.85 1.96 -12.92
N ARG A 308 -20.21 1.62 -11.82
CA ARG A 308 -20.87 1.23 -10.57
C ARG A 308 -21.08 2.44 -9.67
N GLN A 309 -22.25 3.02 -9.73
CA GLN A 309 -22.55 4.23 -8.96
C GLN A 309 -22.43 4.03 -7.45
N GLY A 310 -21.91 5.07 -6.76
CA GLY A 310 -21.81 5.12 -5.31
C GLY A 310 -20.66 4.29 -4.72
N GLU A 311 -19.66 3.93 -5.53
CA GLU A 311 -18.41 3.34 -5.06
C GLU A 311 -17.20 3.89 -5.80
N ASN A 312 -16.00 3.71 -5.20
CA ASN A 312 -14.73 3.95 -5.87
C ASN A 312 -14.03 2.62 -6.07
N ILE A 313 -13.53 2.39 -7.28
CA ILE A 313 -12.72 1.23 -7.62
C ILE A 313 -11.26 1.69 -7.57
N VAL A 314 -10.42 0.96 -6.84
CA VAL A 314 -9.01 1.36 -6.63
C VAL A 314 -8.02 0.41 -7.27
N ALA A 315 -8.41 -0.86 -7.46
CA ALA A 315 -7.53 -1.85 -8.06
C ALA A 315 -8.31 -2.88 -8.88
N ILE A 316 -7.60 -3.52 -9.81
CA ILE A 316 -8.12 -4.53 -10.73
C ILE A 316 -7.06 -5.62 -10.92
N ALA A 317 -7.49 -6.88 -10.95
CA ALA A 317 -6.65 -8.03 -11.29
C ALA A 317 -7.43 -9.01 -12.16
N LYS A 318 -6.71 -9.93 -12.80
CA LYS A 318 -7.30 -11.01 -13.60
C LYS A 318 -6.91 -12.35 -12.99
N ASP A 319 -7.88 -13.22 -12.73
CA ASP A 319 -7.61 -14.57 -12.22
C ASP A 319 -7.11 -15.52 -13.34
N SER A 320 -6.70 -16.74 -12.94
CA SER A 320 -6.20 -17.77 -13.86
C SER A 320 -7.23 -18.24 -14.88
N LYS A 321 -8.54 -17.97 -14.69
CA LYS A 321 -9.61 -18.24 -15.64
C LYS A 321 -9.90 -17.08 -16.58
N GLY A 322 -9.18 -15.95 -16.44
CA GLY A 322 -9.35 -14.76 -17.24
C GLY A 322 -10.47 -13.83 -16.75
N GLN A 323 -11.06 -14.08 -15.58
CA GLN A 323 -12.10 -13.23 -15.01
C GLN A 323 -11.48 -12.01 -14.33
N LEU A 324 -12.09 -10.84 -14.52
CA LEU A 324 -11.65 -9.59 -13.91
C LEU A 324 -12.26 -9.42 -12.52
N TRP A 325 -11.40 -9.22 -11.55
CA TRP A 325 -11.72 -8.89 -10.18
C TRP A 325 -11.38 -7.45 -9.87
N PHE A 326 -12.26 -6.81 -9.13
CA PHE A 326 -12.15 -5.41 -8.75
C PHE A 326 -12.19 -5.26 -7.24
N ALA A 327 -11.35 -4.38 -6.73
CA ALA A 327 -11.29 -4.02 -5.32
C ALA A 327 -11.59 -2.53 -5.14
N GLY A 328 -12.34 -2.18 -4.09
CA GLY A 328 -12.68 -0.78 -3.84
C GLY A 328 -13.43 -0.54 -2.54
N SER A 329 -14.14 0.58 -2.49
CA SER A 329 -14.80 1.07 -1.27
C SER A 329 -15.91 0.16 -0.74
N LYS A 330 -16.46 -0.73 -1.57
CA LYS A 330 -17.48 -1.72 -1.20
C LYS A 330 -16.98 -3.17 -1.29
N GLY A 331 -15.67 -3.36 -1.25
CA GLY A 331 -15.04 -4.67 -1.27
C GLY A 331 -14.76 -5.21 -2.67
N LEU A 332 -14.88 -6.54 -2.80
CA LEU A 332 -14.58 -7.27 -4.03
C LEU A 332 -15.82 -7.47 -4.88
N PHE A 333 -15.65 -7.39 -6.19
CA PHE A 333 -16.67 -7.79 -7.15
C PHE A 333 -16.07 -8.26 -8.49
N GLN A 334 -16.88 -8.93 -9.30
CA GLN A 334 -16.61 -9.26 -10.70
C GLN A 334 -17.61 -8.54 -11.61
N LEU A 335 -17.22 -8.33 -12.86
CA LEU A 335 -18.20 -7.99 -13.92
C LEU A 335 -18.81 -9.29 -14.45
N ASN A 336 -20.12 -9.34 -14.46
CA ASN A 336 -20.90 -10.44 -15.06
C ASN A 336 -20.99 -10.26 -16.58
#